data_2f76ac06f29dbae5b4368bfb8975523f
#
_entry.id   2f76ac06f29dbae5b4368bfb8975523f
#
_cell.length_a   1.000
_cell.length_b   1.000
_cell.length_c   1.000
_cell.angle_alpha   90.00
_cell.angle_beta   90.00
_cell.angle_gamma   90.00
#
_symmetry.space_group_name_H-M   'P 1'
#
loop_
_entity.id
_entity.type
_entity.pdbx_description
1 polymer ?
#
loop_
_entity_poly.entity_id
_entity_poly.type
_entity_poly.pdbx_seq_one_letter_code
_entity_poly.pdbx_strand_id
1 'polypeptide(L)'
;VEVTHGTSKPTVRLVPVAGALRVQVRADEGSVKATRGRYRDPNLVTVTGRASEGKAVRKRITVPDAARFTGHVLADGMRREGCFTGEPNVVVTTRVPAASQRQGEVQLRRSVAEVVTHTNKVSDNLGAEMLLRRLGTLHESAPTLGPDSQRLGVAAITADLQQLGYQDSQFRIADGSGVSHYNLVSADLLVRLLVDMHGLGGRSYELFRSSLPIAGVDGTLASRMQDSAAKDRVRAKTGTVSAVSNLAGYIDTRSGRRLAFAMLCQNFAGSPKPWRTLQDRVCAVLADM
;
A
#
# COMPACT_ATOMS: atom_id res chain seq x y z
N VAL A 1 -11.09 -11.91 4.65
CA VAL A 1 -12.23 -12.68 5.18
C VAL A 1 -13.49 -12.21 4.48
N GLU A 2 -14.20 -13.11 3.88
CA GLU A 2 -15.50 -12.91 3.24
C GLU A 2 -16.59 -13.55 4.10
N VAL A 3 -17.64 -12.80 4.39
CA VAL A 3 -18.75 -13.23 5.24
C VAL A 3 -20.04 -13.08 4.45
N THR A 4 -20.79 -14.18 4.31
CA THR A 4 -22.07 -14.20 3.64
C THR A 4 -23.21 -14.56 4.63
N HIS A 5 -24.44 -14.27 4.23
CA HIS A 5 -25.62 -14.64 5.01
C HIS A 5 -25.73 -16.16 5.14
N GLY A 6 -26.12 -16.65 6.30
CA GLY A 6 -26.44 -18.05 6.56
C GLY A 6 -27.69 -18.13 7.44
N THR A 7 -28.46 -19.17 7.31
CA THR A 7 -29.77 -19.33 7.97
C THR A 7 -29.69 -19.30 9.51
N SER A 8 -28.67 -19.88 10.10
CA SER A 8 -28.47 -19.90 11.57
C SER A 8 -27.19 -19.16 11.99
N LYS A 9 -26.12 -19.24 11.18
CA LYS A 9 -24.84 -18.59 11.42
C LYS A 9 -24.30 -18.05 10.09
N PRO A 10 -23.52 -16.95 10.11
CA PRO A 10 -22.87 -16.45 8.90
C PRO A 10 -21.90 -17.48 8.35
N THR A 11 -21.89 -17.64 7.02
CA THR A 11 -20.87 -18.41 6.34
C THR A 11 -19.61 -17.56 6.19
N VAL A 12 -18.49 -18.10 6.60
CA VAL A 12 -17.19 -17.39 6.59
C VAL A 12 -16.19 -18.12 5.71
N ARG A 13 -15.61 -17.37 4.77
CA ARG A 13 -14.56 -17.86 3.88
C ARG A 13 -13.30 -17.02 4.00
N LEU A 14 -12.15 -17.65 4.11
CA LEU A 14 -10.85 -16.99 3.96
C LEU A 14 -10.54 -16.80 2.47
N VAL A 15 -10.11 -15.60 2.10
CA VAL A 15 -9.69 -15.29 0.73
C VAL A 15 -8.36 -14.54 0.81
N PRO A 16 -7.27 -15.10 0.33
CA PRO A 16 -7.11 -16.46 -0.21
C PRO A 16 -7.35 -17.52 0.86
N VAL A 17 -7.66 -18.74 0.45
CA VAL A 17 -7.75 -19.89 1.36
C VAL A 17 -6.34 -20.19 1.88
N ALA A 18 -6.19 -20.36 3.18
CA ALA A 18 -4.94 -20.74 3.80
C ALA A 18 -5.19 -21.51 5.09
N GLY A 19 -4.68 -22.74 5.18
CA GLY A 19 -4.79 -23.60 6.36
C GLY A 19 -4.07 -23.08 7.61
N ALA A 20 -3.26 -22.00 7.47
CA ALA A 20 -2.56 -21.38 8.58
C ALA A 20 -3.47 -20.66 9.59
N LEU A 21 -4.70 -20.31 9.22
CA LEU A 21 -5.63 -19.56 10.05
C LEU A 21 -6.84 -20.41 10.45
N ARG A 22 -7.22 -20.34 11.72
CA ARG A 22 -8.44 -20.92 12.25
C ARG A 22 -9.54 -19.87 12.35
N VAL A 23 -10.77 -20.19 11.95
CA VAL A 23 -11.89 -19.27 12.01
C VAL A 23 -12.88 -19.71 13.10
N GLN A 24 -13.18 -18.79 14.01
CA GLN A 24 -14.26 -18.94 14.99
C GLN A 24 -15.38 -17.97 14.66
N VAL A 25 -16.57 -18.50 14.42
CA VAL A 25 -17.77 -17.69 14.15
C VAL A 25 -18.59 -17.59 15.41
N ARG A 26 -18.91 -16.36 15.83
CA ARG A 26 -19.86 -16.07 16.92
C ARG A 26 -21.03 -15.34 16.32
N ALA A 27 -22.22 -15.96 16.40
CA ALA A 27 -23.45 -15.28 16.00
C ALA A 27 -23.71 -14.13 16.99
N ASP A 28 -23.81 -12.92 16.48
CA ASP A 28 -24.09 -11.70 17.25
C ASP A 28 -24.98 -10.78 16.41
N GLU A 29 -25.78 -9.95 17.05
CA GLU A 29 -26.55 -8.92 16.38
C GLU A 29 -25.68 -7.72 16.09
N GLY A 30 -25.65 -7.27 14.83
CA GLY A 30 -24.89 -6.10 14.42
C GLY A 30 -24.06 -6.29 13.16
N SER A 31 -23.28 -5.27 12.85
CA SER A 31 -22.44 -5.28 11.65
C SER A 31 -21.30 -6.30 11.74
N VAL A 32 -20.97 -6.90 10.60
CA VAL A 32 -19.86 -7.87 10.51
C VAL A 32 -18.55 -7.24 10.97
N LYS A 33 -17.94 -7.85 11.98
CA LYS A 33 -16.59 -7.55 12.44
C LYS A 33 -15.72 -8.80 12.30
N ALA A 34 -14.48 -8.64 11.88
CA ALA A 34 -13.48 -9.70 11.87
C ALA A 34 -12.26 -9.20 12.65
N THR A 35 -11.88 -9.95 13.67
CA THR A 35 -10.75 -9.61 14.53
C THR A 35 -9.79 -10.79 14.61
N ARG A 36 -8.50 -10.49 14.67
CA ARG A 36 -7.46 -11.49 14.89
C ARG A 36 -7.18 -11.64 16.38
N GLY A 37 -6.94 -12.87 16.83
CA GLY A 37 -6.42 -13.15 18.16
C GLY A 37 -5.08 -12.45 18.40
N ARG A 38 -4.82 -12.11 19.67
CA ARG A 38 -3.55 -11.49 20.05
C ARG A 38 -2.60 -12.59 20.60
N TYR A 39 -1.63 -12.23 21.34
CA TYR A 39 -0.50 -13.02 21.84
C TYR A 39 -0.70 -14.54 22.08
N ARG A 40 -1.84 -14.98 22.61
CA ARG A 40 -2.07 -16.40 22.94
C ARG A 40 -2.46 -17.26 21.75
N ASP A 41 -3.19 -16.68 20.79
CA ASP A 41 -3.62 -17.38 19.58
C ASP A 41 -3.66 -16.42 18.37
N PRO A 42 -2.49 -16.07 17.84
CA PRO A 42 -2.39 -15.11 16.74
C PRO A 42 -3.01 -15.61 15.43
N ASN A 43 -3.20 -16.94 15.29
CA ASN A 43 -3.78 -17.55 14.09
C ASN A 43 -5.31 -17.70 14.16
N LEU A 44 -5.94 -17.33 15.28
CA LEU A 44 -7.38 -17.33 15.40
C LEU A 44 -7.99 -16.06 14.81
N VAL A 45 -8.94 -16.25 13.92
CA VAL A 45 -9.80 -15.18 13.37
C VAL A 45 -11.19 -15.34 13.97
N THR A 46 -11.62 -14.38 14.76
CA THR A 46 -12.99 -14.33 15.28
C THR A 46 -13.85 -13.43 14.41
N VAL A 47 -14.94 -13.96 13.90
CA VAL A 47 -15.93 -13.23 13.11
C VAL A 47 -17.21 -13.12 13.92
N THR A 48 -17.73 -11.89 14.08
CA THR A 48 -18.97 -11.58 14.78
C THR A 48 -19.90 -10.76 13.88
N GLY A 49 -21.20 -10.74 14.20
CA GLY A 49 -22.20 -10.00 13.44
C GLY A 49 -22.81 -10.81 12.30
N ARG A 50 -23.73 -10.19 11.56
CA ARG A 50 -24.46 -10.82 10.45
C ARG A 50 -24.33 -9.99 9.16
N ALA A 51 -24.15 -10.67 8.02
CA ALA A 51 -24.31 -10.06 6.72
C ALA A 51 -25.80 -10.03 6.34
N SER A 52 -26.24 -8.98 5.66
CA SER A 52 -27.60 -8.93 5.11
C SER A 52 -27.78 -10.00 4.04
N GLU A 53 -29.00 -10.46 3.86
CA GLU A 53 -29.36 -11.43 2.83
C GLU A 53 -28.92 -10.94 1.44
N GLY A 54 -28.36 -11.83 0.63
CA GLY A 54 -27.86 -11.52 -0.71
C GLY A 54 -26.58 -10.68 -0.75
N LYS A 55 -25.99 -10.29 0.42
CA LYS A 55 -24.78 -9.48 0.47
C LYS A 55 -23.59 -10.24 1.06
N ALA A 56 -22.43 -10.09 0.44
CA ALA A 56 -21.15 -10.53 0.99
C ALA A 56 -20.41 -9.33 1.60
N VAL A 57 -19.93 -9.49 2.82
CA VAL A 57 -19.12 -8.48 3.52
C VAL A 57 -17.67 -8.95 3.56
N ARG A 58 -16.76 -8.17 2.99
CA ARG A 58 -15.32 -8.46 3.01
C ARG A 58 -14.61 -7.63 4.07
N LYS A 59 -13.82 -8.28 4.90
CA LYS A 59 -12.95 -7.64 5.90
C LYS A 59 -11.51 -8.06 5.68
N ARG A 60 -10.61 -7.08 5.68
CA ARG A 60 -9.17 -7.34 5.68
C ARG A 60 -8.69 -7.50 7.11
N ILE A 61 -7.85 -8.49 7.35
CA ILE A 61 -7.20 -8.74 8.63
C ILE A 61 -5.69 -8.91 8.40
N THR A 62 -4.91 -8.59 9.41
CA THR A 62 -3.47 -8.85 9.40
C THR A 62 -3.19 -10.33 9.62
N VAL A 63 -2.04 -10.82 9.15
CA VAL A 63 -1.53 -12.16 9.44
C VAL A 63 -0.30 -12.06 10.36
N PRO A 64 -0.11 -13.01 11.29
CA PRO A 64 1.00 -12.93 12.25
C PRO A 64 2.35 -13.24 11.62
N ASP A 65 2.39 -14.19 10.69
CA ASP A 65 3.57 -14.67 9.99
C ASP A 65 3.27 -14.68 8.49
N ALA A 66 3.70 -13.63 7.81
CA ALA A 66 3.42 -13.43 6.39
C ALA A 66 4.12 -14.49 5.52
N ALA A 67 5.33 -14.92 5.89
CA ALA A 67 6.07 -15.92 5.14
C ALA A 67 5.39 -17.29 5.21
N ARG A 68 5.04 -17.73 6.40
CA ARG A 68 4.29 -18.99 6.61
C ARG A 68 2.92 -18.94 5.95
N PHE A 69 2.19 -17.81 6.08
CA PHE A 69 0.89 -17.63 5.45
C PHE A 69 0.99 -17.74 3.92
N THR A 70 1.98 -17.10 3.31
CA THR A 70 2.22 -17.18 1.86
C THR A 70 2.54 -18.60 1.43
N GLY A 71 3.38 -19.32 2.20
CA GLY A 71 3.67 -20.71 1.95
C GLY A 71 2.42 -21.61 1.98
N HIS A 72 1.52 -21.41 2.94
CA HIS A 72 0.24 -22.14 2.98
C HIS A 72 -0.67 -21.78 1.81
N VAL A 73 -0.78 -20.50 1.43
CA VAL A 73 -1.57 -20.09 0.26
C VAL A 73 -1.06 -20.75 -1.02
N LEU A 74 0.26 -20.78 -1.20
CA LEU A 74 0.88 -21.44 -2.34
C LEU A 74 0.62 -22.95 -2.32
N ALA A 75 0.88 -23.60 -1.20
CA ALA A 75 0.69 -25.05 -1.04
C ALA A 75 -0.78 -25.46 -1.24
N ASP A 76 -1.73 -24.71 -0.70
CA ASP A 76 -3.17 -24.93 -0.93
C ASP A 76 -3.56 -24.72 -2.41
N GLY A 77 -2.91 -23.77 -3.09
CA GLY A 77 -3.07 -23.58 -4.53
C GLY A 77 -2.57 -24.79 -5.32
N MET A 78 -1.35 -25.22 -5.07
CA MET A 78 -0.73 -26.37 -5.73
C MET A 78 -1.51 -27.67 -5.48
N ARG A 79 -2.04 -27.89 -4.27
CA ARG A 79 -2.90 -29.04 -3.97
C ARG A 79 -4.18 -29.04 -4.79
N ARG A 80 -4.81 -27.88 -4.95
CA ARG A 80 -6.02 -27.73 -5.79
C ARG A 80 -5.76 -28.00 -7.25
N GLU A 81 -4.57 -27.68 -7.74
CA GLU A 81 -4.13 -27.99 -9.10
C GLU A 81 -3.59 -29.42 -9.25
N GLY A 82 -3.69 -30.26 -8.20
CA GLY A 82 -3.29 -31.66 -8.24
C GLY A 82 -1.77 -31.89 -8.19
N CYS A 83 -0.96 -30.89 -7.85
CA CYS A 83 0.50 -31.04 -7.80
C CYS A 83 0.96 -32.00 -6.68
N PHE A 84 0.16 -32.20 -5.64
CA PHE A 84 0.38 -33.22 -4.60
C PHE A 84 -0.91 -33.53 -3.84
N THR A 85 -0.89 -34.64 -3.09
CA THR A 85 -1.98 -35.07 -2.22
C THR A 85 -1.56 -35.00 -0.75
N GLY A 86 -2.53 -34.79 0.16
CA GLY A 86 -2.30 -34.68 1.59
C GLY A 86 -2.19 -33.24 2.11
N GLU A 87 -1.89 -33.11 3.39
CA GLU A 87 -1.76 -31.80 4.04
C GLU A 87 -0.35 -31.23 3.84
N PRO A 88 -0.24 -29.95 3.45
CA PRO A 88 1.05 -29.33 3.20
C PRO A 88 1.82 -29.08 4.50
N ASN A 89 3.11 -29.47 4.50
CA ASN A 89 4.05 -29.07 5.54
C ASN A 89 4.82 -27.83 5.11
N VAL A 90 4.49 -26.68 5.68
CA VAL A 90 5.13 -25.38 5.34
C VAL A 90 6.20 -25.06 6.37
N VAL A 91 7.44 -25.04 5.91
CA VAL A 91 8.62 -24.66 6.70
C VAL A 91 9.16 -23.33 6.20
N VAL A 92 9.32 -22.36 7.09
CA VAL A 92 9.98 -21.08 6.80
C VAL A 92 11.45 -21.22 7.15
N THR A 93 12.33 -20.97 6.21
CA THR A 93 13.78 -21.03 6.38
C THR A 93 14.46 -19.80 5.77
N THR A 94 15.56 -19.35 6.38
CA THR A 94 16.44 -18.33 5.81
C THR A 94 17.49 -18.94 4.87
N ARG A 95 17.63 -20.28 4.87
CA ARG A 95 18.59 -20.99 4.00
C ARG A 95 18.03 -21.04 2.58
N VAL A 96 18.73 -20.42 1.65
CA VAL A 96 18.44 -20.55 0.22
C VAL A 96 19.03 -21.86 -0.31
N PRO A 97 18.23 -22.75 -0.93
CA PRO A 97 18.74 -24.00 -1.52
C PRO A 97 19.79 -23.68 -2.58
N ALA A 98 20.80 -24.54 -2.69
CA ALA A 98 21.80 -24.43 -3.78
C ALA A 98 21.12 -24.51 -5.16
N ALA A 99 21.67 -23.85 -6.17
CA ALA A 99 21.10 -23.84 -7.52
C ALA A 99 20.85 -25.25 -8.09
N SER A 100 21.74 -26.21 -7.77
CA SER A 100 21.60 -27.63 -8.14
C SER A 100 20.41 -28.35 -7.50
N GLN A 101 19.83 -27.80 -6.43
CA GLN A 101 18.67 -28.35 -5.72
C GLN A 101 17.34 -27.73 -6.17
N ARG A 102 17.39 -26.74 -7.07
CA ARG A 102 16.21 -26.07 -7.60
C ARG A 102 15.73 -26.76 -8.86
N GLN A 103 14.52 -27.32 -8.81
CA GLN A 103 13.86 -27.89 -9.97
C GLN A 103 12.56 -27.12 -10.24
N GLY A 104 12.35 -26.68 -11.47
CA GLY A 104 11.13 -26.01 -11.89
C GLY A 104 10.98 -24.58 -11.32
N GLU A 105 11.82 -23.64 -11.77
CA GLU A 105 11.70 -22.23 -11.40
C GLU A 105 10.66 -21.52 -12.26
N VAL A 106 9.67 -20.88 -11.64
CA VAL A 106 8.73 -19.96 -12.29
C VAL A 106 9.11 -18.52 -11.96
N GLN A 107 9.45 -17.73 -12.97
CA GLN A 107 9.77 -16.31 -12.82
C GLN A 107 8.59 -15.44 -13.25
N LEU A 108 8.05 -14.67 -12.32
CA LEU A 108 7.09 -13.61 -12.61
C LEU A 108 7.83 -12.29 -12.72
N ARG A 109 7.74 -11.64 -13.87
CA ARG A 109 8.34 -10.32 -14.11
C ARG A 109 7.25 -9.25 -14.21
N ARG A 110 7.48 -8.13 -13.56
CA ARG A 110 6.66 -6.92 -13.70
C ARG A 110 7.57 -5.74 -13.99
N SER A 111 7.12 -4.85 -14.85
CA SER A 111 7.84 -3.61 -15.10
C SER A 111 7.77 -2.68 -13.88
N VAL A 112 8.76 -1.81 -13.72
CA VAL A 112 8.75 -0.77 -12.68
C VAL A 112 7.49 0.11 -12.84
N ALA A 113 7.12 0.43 -14.08
CA ALA A 113 5.92 1.22 -14.38
C ALA A 113 4.64 0.59 -13.82
N GLU A 114 4.43 -0.72 -14.02
CA GLU A 114 3.28 -1.45 -13.47
C GLU A 114 3.27 -1.43 -11.94
N VAL A 115 4.42 -1.68 -11.31
CA VAL A 115 4.53 -1.71 -9.85
C VAL A 115 4.28 -0.32 -9.26
N VAL A 116 4.89 0.74 -9.81
CA VAL A 116 4.71 2.13 -9.35
C VAL A 116 3.26 2.57 -9.53
N THR A 117 2.66 2.26 -10.69
CA THR A 117 1.26 2.60 -10.97
C THR A 117 0.32 1.92 -9.96
N HIS A 118 0.46 0.63 -9.76
CA HIS A 118 -0.34 -0.08 -8.77
C HIS A 118 -0.15 0.50 -7.37
N THR A 119 1.12 0.65 -6.95
CA THR A 119 1.48 1.18 -5.63
C THR A 119 0.86 2.56 -5.37
N ASN A 120 0.92 3.46 -6.33
CA ASN A 120 0.36 4.81 -6.17
C ASN A 120 -1.18 4.81 -6.22
N LYS A 121 -1.81 4.13 -7.19
CA LYS A 121 -3.27 4.12 -7.38
C LYS A 121 -4.02 3.54 -6.18
N VAL A 122 -3.59 2.39 -5.65
CA VAL A 122 -4.28 1.73 -4.54
C VAL A 122 -3.62 1.97 -3.18
N SER A 123 -2.50 2.71 -3.15
CA SER A 123 -1.69 2.94 -1.95
C SER A 123 -1.22 1.62 -1.33
N ASP A 124 -0.51 0.80 -2.13
CA ASP A 124 0.00 -0.50 -1.70
C ASP A 124 1.29 -0.35 -0.90
N ASN A 125 1.18 -0.57 0.41
CA ASN A 125 2.31 -0.48 1.32
C ASN A 125 3.39 -1.53 1.02
N LEU A 126 3.00 -2.75 0.66
CA LEU A 126 3.96 -3.80 0.32
C LEU A 126 4.74 -3.44 -0.95
N GLY A 127 4.05 -2.94 -1.99
CA GLY A 127 4.69 -2.46 -3.20
C GLY A 127 5.72 -1.37 -2.92
N ALA A 128 5.39 -0.41 -2.07
CA ALA A 128 6.31 0.68 -1.66
C ALA A 128 7.55 0.14 -0.91
N GLU A 129 7.36 -0.79 0.05
CA GLU A 129 8.47 -1.43 0.75
C GLU A 129 9.39 -2.23 -0.19
N MET A 130 8.80 -2.93 -1.15
CA MET A 130 9.57 -3.70 -2.13
C MET A 130 10.35 -2.81 -3.10
N LEU A 131 9.79 -1.65 -3.49
CA LEU A 131 10.50 -0.64 -4.28
C LEU A 131 11.70 -0.08 -3.51
N LEU A 132 11.51 0.29 -2.23
CA LEU A 132 12.61 0.74 -1.37
C LEU A 132 13.74 -0.31 -1.31
N ARG A 133 13.40 -1.57 -1.04
CA ARG A 133 14.38 -2.66 -0.98
C ARG A 133 15.07 -2.88 -2.32
N ARG A 134 14.35 -2.74 -3.42
CA ARG A 134 14.92 -2.85 -4.77
C ARG A 134 15.92 -1.74 -5.06
N LEU A 135 15.64 -0.50 -4.64
CA LEU A 135 16.61 0.61 -4.73
C LEU A 135 17.91 0.25 -4.00
N GLY A 136 17.82 -0.30 -2.79
CA GLY A 136 19.00 -0.74 -2.04
C GLY A 136 19.85 -1.77 -2.80
N THR A 137 19.23 -2.73 -3.47
CA THR A 137 19.98 -3.74 -4.25
C THR A 137 20.63 -3.18 -5.52
N LEU A 138 20.10 -2.10 -6.07
CA LEU A 138 20.66 -1.45 -7.26
C LEU A 138 21.82 -0.52 -6.90
N HIS A 139 21.72 0.20 -5.79
CA HIS A 139 22.71 1.19 -5.37
C HIS A 139 24.05 0.57 -4.96
N GLU A 140 24.04 -0.56 -4.26
CA GLU A 140 25.26 -1.21 -3.78
C GLU A 140 25.64 -2.48 -4.56
N SER A 141 25.04 -2.69 -5.73
CA SER A 141 25.25 -3.92 -6.51
C SER A 141 25.01 -5.21 -5.72
N ALA A 142 24.18 -5.14 -4.67
CA ALA A 142 23.81 -6.31 -3.89
C ALA A 142 22.85 -7.19 -4.71
N PRO A 143 23.23 -8.43 -5.07
CA PRO A 143 22.51 -9.19 -6.09
C PRO A 143 21.14 -9.69 -5.65
N THR A 144 20.82 -9.65 -4.35
CA THR A 144 19.60 -10.23 -3.79
C THR A 144 18.93 -9.34 -2.74
N LEU A 145 17.61 -9.47 -2.63
CA LEU A 145 16.84 -8.88 -1.54
C LEU A 145 17.18 -9.61 -0.22
N GLY A 146 18.11 -9.05 0.54
CA GLY A 146 18.55 -9.54 1.84
C GLY A 146 17.98 -8.75 3.02
N PRO A 147 18.33 -9.12 4.26
CA PRO A 147 17.93 -8.39 5.47
C PRO A 147 18.30 -6.90 5.42
N ASP A 148 19.45 -6.57 4.87
CA ASP A 148 19.97 -5.20 4.77
C ASP A 148 19.34 -4.36 3.65
N SER A 149 18.60 -4.97 2.73
CA SER A 149 18.08 -4.26 1.55
C SER A 149 17.21 -3.04 1.89
N GLN A 150 16.52 -3.03 3.02
CA GLN A 150 15.76 -1.86 3.48
C GLN A 150 16.72 -0.73 3.91
N ARG A 151 17.72 -1.03 4.71
CA ARG A 151 18.74 -0.07 5.15
C ARG A 151 19.48 0.55 3.96
N LEU A 152 19.86 -0.27 2.99
CA LEU A 152 20.51 0.15 1.75
C LEU A 152 19.57 1.03 0.89
N GLY A 153 18.28 0.70 0.84
CA GLY A 153 17.27 1.51 0.14
C GLY A 153 17.06 2.89 0.80
N VAL A 154 17.04 2.93 2.12
CA VAL A 154 17.00 4.21 2.86
C VAL A 154 18.26 5.03 2.59
N ALA A 155 19.43 4.41 2.60
CA ALA A 155 20.71 5.09 2.29
C ALA A 155 20.71 5.64 0.84
N ALA A 156 20.17 4.89 -0.13
CA ALA A 156 20.05 5.35 -1.52
C ALA A 156 19.15 6.60 -1.62
N ILE A 157 17.95 6.57 -1.02
CA ILE A 157 17.05 7.75 -1.01
C ILE A 157 17.71 8.93 -0.29
N THR A 158 18.41 8.67 0.82
CA THR A 158 19.13 9.72 1.55
C THR A 158 20.19 10.39 0.67
N ALA A 159 20.99 9.61 -0.05
CA ALA A 159 21.99 10.12 -0.98
C ALA A 159 21.37 10.96 -2.10
N ASP A 160 20.25 10.51 -2.69
CA ASP A 160 19.54 11.24 -3.73
C ASP A 160 19.01 12.59 -3.19
N LEU A 161 18.43 12.62 -1.98
CA LEU A 161 17.96 13.85 -1.35
C LEU A 161 19.11 14.82 -1.05
N GLN A 162 20.27 14.31 -0.61
CA GLN A 162 21.48 15.11 -0.40
C GLN A 162 21.99 15.72 -1.73
N GLN A 163 21.96 14.97 -2.82
CA GLN A 163 22.29 15.49 -4.17
C GLN A 163 21.34 16.61 -4.61
N LEU A 164 20.08 16.58 -4.20
CA LEU A 164 19.11 17.65 -4.40
C LEU A 164 19.31 18.83 -3.44
N GLY A 165 20.33 18.80 -2.59
CA GLY A 165 20.72 19.88 -1.70
C GLY A 165 20.04 19.85 -0.33
N TYR A 166 19.34 18.76 0.04
CA TYR A 166 18.79 18.60 1.40
C TYR A 166 19.84 18.05 2.38
N GLN A 167 19.81 18.57 3.61
CA GLN A 167 20.66 18.11 4.71
C GLN A 167 19.92 17.06 5.54
N ASP A 168 20.67 16.16 6.20
CA ASP A 168 20.12 15.08 7.05
C ASP A 168 19.23 15.59 8.19
N SER A 169 19.43 16.83 8.62
CA SER A 169 18.59 17.48 9.64
C SER A 169 17.18 17.86 9.14
N GLN A 170 16.95 17.86 7.82
CA GLN A 170 15.70 18.32 7.19
C GLN A 170 14.70 17.20 6.89
N PHE A 171 15.15 15.95 6.92
CA PHE A 171 14.29 14.79 6.65
C PHE A 171 14.76 13.55 7.39
N ARG A 172 13.87 12.59 7.51
CA ARG A 172 14.18 11.24 7.98
C ARG A 172 13.31 10.24 7.23
N ILE A 173 13.94 9.25 6.62
CA ILE A 173 13.26 8.13 5.95
C ILE A 173 13.43 6.88 6.82
N ALA A 174 12.34 6.28 7.24
CA ALA A 174 12.33 5.09 8.09
C ALA A 174 11.82 3.85 7.35
N ASP A 175 10.88 4.03 6.42
CA ASP A 175 10.31 2.94 5.60
C ASP A 175 9.87 3.45 4.21
N GLY A 176 9.53 2.53 3.32
CA GLY A 176 9.06 2.86 1.97
C GLY A 176 7.56 3.17 1.91
N SER A 177 6.79 2.64 2.84
CA SER A 177 5.32 2.76 2.85
C SER A 177 4.80 4.06 3.45
N GLY A 178 5.62 4.78 4.20
CA GLY A 178 5.21 5.98 4.93
C GLY A 178 4.33 5.70 6.16
N VAL A 179 4.22 4.44 6.60
CA VAL A 179 3.42 4.06 7.77
C VAL A 179 4.12 4.39 9.09
N SER A 180 5.43 4.37 9.09
CA SER A 180 6.21 4.72 10.28
C SER A 180 6.07 6.21 10.61
N HIS A 181 5.73 6.51 11.86
CA HIS A 181 5.75 7.89 12.39
C HIS A 181 7.17 8.48 12.48
N TYR A 182 8.20 7.69 12.25
CA TYR A 182 9.58 8.15 12.15
C TYR A 182 9.97 8.68 10.77
N ASN A 183 9.10 8.59 9.77
CA ASN A 183 9.27 9.33 8.53
C ASN A 183 8.98 10.80 8.78
N LEU A 184 9.96 11.65 8.57
CA LEU A 184 9.86 13.09 8.75
C LEU A 184 10.24 13.77 7.43
N VAL A 185 9.30 14.51 6.85
CA VAL A 185 9.48 15.26 5.61
C VAL A 185 8.71 16.57 5.69
N SER A 186 9.22 17.61 5.07
CA SER A 186 8.52 18.89 4.95
C SER A 186 7.64 18.95 3.72
N ALA A 187 6.68 19.88 3.68
CA ALA A 187 5.90 20.16 2.49
C ALA A 187 6.80 20.75 1.36
N ASP A 188 7.80 21.55 1.73
CA ASP A 188 8.79 22.10 0.80
C ASP A 188 9.56 20.99 0.10
N LEU A 189 10.07 19.99 0.84
CA LEU A 189 10.75 18.82 0.27
C LEU A 189 9.88 18.12 -0.77
N LEU A 190 8.62 17.84 -0.44
CA LEU A 190 7.71 17.16 -1.37
C LEU A 190 7.41 18.00 -2.61
N VAL A 191 7.24 19.33 -2.47
CA VAL A 191 7.02 20.21 -3.61
C VAL A 191 8.27 20.26 -4.52
N ARG A 192 9.47 20.37 -3.95
CA ARG A 192 10.71 20.34 -4.74
C ARG A 192 10.88 19.04 -5.48
N LEU A 193 10.68 17.88 -4.83
CA LEU A 193 10.72 16.58 -5.50
C LEU A 193 9.72 16.49 -6.67
N LEU A 194 8.52 17.05 -6.52
CA LEU A 194 7.53 17.10 -7.60
C LEU A 194 8.00 18.02 -8.74
N VAL A 195 8.63 19.15 -8.42
CA VAL A 195 9.19 20.08 -9.41
C VAL A 195 10.36 19.43 -10.14
N ASP A 196 11.27 18.79 -9.42
CA ASP A 196 12.42 18.08 -10.00
C ASP A 196 11.96 16.94 -10.91
N MET A 197 10.97 16.16 -10.47
CA MET A 197 10.37 15.12 -11.30
C MET A 197 9.74 15.70 -12.59
N HIS A 198 9.09 16.84 -12.49
CA HIS A 198 8.58 17.55 -13.68
C HIS A 198 9.72 18.02 -14.58
N GLY A 199 10.81 18.55 -14.01
CA GLY A 199 12.00 19.00 -14.72
C GLY A 199 12.74 17.88 -15.47
N LEU A 200 12.70 16.63 -14.98
CA LEU A 200 13.23 15.47 -15.70
C LEU A 200 12.54 15.27 -17.06
N GLY A 201 11.26 15.64 -17.16
CA GLY A 201 10.48 15.51 -18.38
C GLY A 201 10.39 14.09 -18.93
N GLY A 202 10.01 14.00 -20.22
CA GLY A 202 10.01 12.76 -20.97
C GLY A 202 9.21 11.62 -20.34
N ARG A 203 9.62 10.38 -20.67
CA ARG A 203 8.89 9.16 -20.26
C ARG A 203 8.83 8.97 -18.75
N SER A 204 9.87 9.33 -18.02
CA SER A 204 9.92 9.13 -16.55
C SER A 204 8.90 9.99 -15.83
N TYR A 205 8.79 11.25 -16.20
CA TYR A 205 7.78 12.15 -15.66
C TYR A 205 6.36 11.69 -16.00
N GLU A 206 6.10 11.34 -17.25
CA GLU A 206 4.77 10.90 -17.68
C GLU A 206 4.33 9.61 -16.98
N LEU A 207 5.24 8.66 -16.80
CA LEU A 207 4.98 7.45 -16.01
C LEU A 207 4.64 7.78 -14.56
N PHE A 208 5.45 8.63 -13.92
CA PHE A 208 5.20 9.04 -12.54
C PHE A 208 3.87 9.77 -12.40
N ARG A 209 3.63 10.79 -13.24
CA ARG A 209 2.40 11.58 -13.22
C ARG A 209 1.14 10.74 -13.46
N SER A 210 1.18 9.82 -14.43
CA SER A 210 0.05 8.93 -14.74
C SER A 210 -0.19 7.88 -13.67
N SER A 211 0.83 7.52 -12.89
CA SER A 211 0.71 6.59 -11.77
C SER A 211 -0.08 7.16 -10.59
N LEU A 212 -0.14 8.50 -10.45
CA LEU A 212 -0.85 9.14 -9.35
C LEU A 212 -2.38 8.97 -9.48
N PRO A 213 -3.11 8.80 -8.37
CA PRO A 213 -4.57 8.87 -8.34
C PRO A 213 -5.11 10.15 -8.93
N ILE A 214 -6.23 10.07 -9.66
CA ILE A 214 -6.88 11.18 -10.33
C ILE A 214 -8.17 11.54 -9.58
N ALA A 215 -8.34 12.82 -9.24
CA ALA A 215 -9.51 13.31 -8.54
C ALA A 215 -10.81 13.02 -9.31
N GLY A 216 -11.77 12.39 -8.62
CA GLY A 216 -13.07 12.04 -9.18
C GLY A 216 -13.08 10.92 -10.21
N VAL A 217 -11.91 10.25 -10.47
CA VAL A 217 -11.76 9.25 -11.54
C VAL A 217 -11.29 7.91 -11.01
N ASP A 218 -10.10 7.87 -10.39
CA ASP A 218 -9.48 6.60 -10.04
C ASP A 218 -8.70 6.61 -8.71
N GLY A 219 -8.25 5.43 -8.34
CA GLY A 219 -7.39 5.21 -7.18
C GLY A 219 -8.01 5.70 -5.87
N THR A 220 -7.18 6.21 -4.97
CA THR A 220 -7.62 6.72 -3.67
C THR A 220 -8.36 8.06 -3.74
N LEU A 221 -8.43 8.69 -4.91
CA LEU A 221 -9.17 9.93 -5.17
C LEU A 221 -10.46 9.71 -5.98
N ALA A 222 -10.82 8.49 -6.34
CA ALA A 222 -12.00 8.19 -7.16
C ALA A 222 -13.31 8.81 -6.62
N SER A 223 -13.48 8.86 -5.30
CA SER A 223 -14.67 9.42 -4.64
C SER A 223 -14.47 10.83 -4.07
N ARG A 224 -13.34 11.49 -4.38
CA ARG A 224 -13.01 12.83 -3.89
C ARG A 224 -13.10 13.85 -5.03
N MET A 225 -13.55 15.06 -4.75
CA MET A 225 -13.58 16.21 -5.69
C MET A 225 -14.43 15.97 -6.96
N GLN A 226 -15.41 15.04 -6.93
CA GLN A 226 -16.20 14.62 -8.10
C GLN A 226 -17.00 15.76 -8.72
N ASP A 227 -17.52 16.67 -7.87
CA ASP A 227 -18.40 17.76 -8.27
C ASP A 227 -17.70 19.13 -8.13
N SER A 228 -16.41 19.20 -8.50
CA SER A 228 -15.62 20.43 -8.37
C SER A 228 -14.69 20.65 -9.58
N ALA A 229 -14.12 21.86 -9.68
CA ALA A 229 -13.12 22.20 -10.71
C ALA A 229 -11.88 21.30 -10.66
N ALA A 230 -11.62 20.65 -9.53
CA ALA A 230 -10.48 19.75 -9.35
C ALA A 230 -10.65 18.37 -10.02
N LYS A 231 -11.88 17.98 -10.38
CA LYS A 231 -12.13 16.71 -11.09
C LYS A 231 -11.31 16.64 -12.37
N ASP A 232 -10.68 15.48 -12.62
CA ASP A 232 -9.78 15.20 -13.74
C ASP A 232 -8.49 16.04 -13.78
N ARG A 233 -8.39 17.13 -12.98
CA ARG A 233 -7.28 18.09 -12.99
C ARG A 233 -6.25 17.85 -11.90
N VAL A 234 -6.64 17.22 -10.81
CA VAL A 234 -5.72 16.89 -9.71
C VAL A 234 -5.23 15.46 -9.84
N ARG A 235 -3.91 15.30 -9.81
CA ARG A 235 -3.22 14.00 -9.75
C ARG A 235 -2.35 14.00 -8.51
N ALA A 236 -2.74 13.23 -7.49
CA ALA A 236 -2.07 13.34 -6.21
C ALA A 236 -2.07 12.02 -5.43
N LYS A 237 -1.00 11.83 -4.65
CA LYS A 237 -0.87 10.75 -3.68
C LYS A 237 -1.45 11.16 -2.34
N THR A 238 -2.30 10.32 -1.80
CA THR A 238 -2.83 10.44 -0.43
C THR A 238 -1.92 9.76 0.59
N GLY A 239 -1.86 10.28 1.81
CA GLY A 239 -1.27 9.61 2.97
C GLY A 239 -2.21 9.75 4.17
N THR A 240 -2.54 8.63 4.82
CA THR A 240 -3.40 8.66 6.02
C THR A 240 -2.94 7.59 7.01
N VAL A 241 -2.55 8.04 8.17
CA VAL A 241 -2.32 7.22 9.37
C VAL A 241 -3.02 7.89 10.55
N SER A 242 -2.88 7.34 11.76
CA SER A 242 -3.45 7.97 12.95
C SER A 242 -2.94 9.41 13.10
N ALA A 243 -3.84 10.36 13.30
CA ALA A 243 -3.54 11.81 13.44
C ALA A 243 -2.82 12.46 12.24
N VAL A 244 -2.85 11.84 11.03
CA VAL A 244 -2.20 12.37 9.83
C VAL A 244 -3.13 12.21 8.63
N SER A 245 -3.25 13.27 7.81
CA SER A 245 -3.95 13.25 6.51
C SER A 245 -3.23 14.17 5.53
N ASN A 246 -2.52 13.58 4.58
CA ASN A 246 -1.66 14.29 3.65
C ASN A 246 -2.14 14.11 2.20
N LEU A 247 -1.83 15.11 1.37
CA LEU A 247 -2.08 15.10 -0.07
C LEU A 247 -0.97 15.87 -0.77
N ALA A 248 -0.31 15.25 -1.76
CA ALA A 248 0.74 15.92 -2.55
C ALA A 248 0.69 15.45 -4.01
N GLY A 249 0.97 16.35 -4.94
CA GLY A 249 0.91 16.04 -6.37
C GLY A 249 0.84 17.29 -7.27
N TYR A 250 0.11 17.16 -8.37
CA TYR A 250 -0.03 18.20 -9.39
C TYR A 250 -1.48 18.61 -9.58
N ILE A 251 -1.68 19.90 -9.94
CA ILE A 251 -2.95 20.48 -10.35
C ILE A 251 -2.76 21.12 -11.72
N ASP A 252 -3.54 20.69 -12.70
CA ASP A 252 -3.65 21.38 -13.98
C ASP A 252 -4.78 22.44 -13.87
N THR A 253 -4.44 23.73 -13.87
CA THR A 253 -5.41 24.83 -13.72
C THR A 253 -6.24 25.04 -14.98
N ARG A 254 -7.36 25.76 -14.88
CA ARG A 254 -8.15 26.16 -16.04
C ARG A 254 -7.39 27.08 -17.01
N SER A 255 -6.50 27.90 -16.48
CA SER A 255 -5.63 28.77 -17.29
C SER A 255 -4.47 28.02 -17.98
N GLY A 256 -4.40 26.68 -17.88
CA GLY A 256 -3.38 25.85 -18.52
C GLY A 256 -2.04 25.78 -17.80
N ARG A 257 -1.94 26.33 -16.58
CA ARG A 257 -0.73 26.18 -15.74
C ARG A 257 -0.75 24.88 -15.00
N ARG A 258 0.42 24.33 -14.70
CA ARG A 258 0.60 23.18 -13.81
C ARG A 258 1.24 23.63 -12.50
N LEU A 259 0.60 23.28 -11.40
CA LEU A 259 1.08 23.57 -10.05
C LEU A 259 1.52 22.27 -9.38
N ALA A 260 2.67 22.27 -8.70
CA ALA A 260 3.04 21.25 -7.73
C ALA A 260 2.57 21.69 -6.34
N PHE A 261 2.04 20.78 -5.53
CA PHE A 261 1.55 21.13 -4.21
C PHE A 261 1.77 19.99 -3.18
N ALA A 262 1.88 20.35 -1.90
CA ALA A 262 1.86 19.43 -0.79
C ALA A 262 1.07 20.04 0.39
N MET A 263 0.13 19.28 0.92
CA MET A 263 -0.66 19.63 2.11
C MET A 263 -0.46 18.56 3.17
N LEU A 264 0.21 18.90 4.26
CA LEU A 264 0.51 18.01 5.38
C LEU A 264 -0.33 18.41 6.60
N CYS A 265 -1.39 17.68 6.88
CA CYS A 265 -2.24 17.86 8.05
C CYS A 265 -1.86 16.82 9.10
N GLN A 266 -1.36 17.26 10.24
CA GLN A 266 -0.82 16.39 11.28
C GLN A 266 -1.28 16.81 12.67
N ASN A 267 -1.10 15.93 13.66
CA ASN A 267 -1.33 16.19 15.08
C ASN A 267 -2.80 16.59 15.41
N PHE A 268 -3.75 16.02 14.75
CA PHE A 268 -5.17 16.22 15.04
C PHE A 268 -5.78 15.00 15.75
N ALA A 269 -6.77 15.25 16.60
CA ALA A 269 -7.58 14.21 17.20
C ALA A 269 -8.82 13.90 16.33
N GLY A 270 -9.26 12.65 16.35
CA GLY A 270 -10.50 12.22 15.72
C GLY A 270 -10.39 11.90 14.21
N SER A 271 -11.45 12.22 13.46
CA SER A 271 -11.59 11.82 12.08
C SER A 271 -10.72 12.65 11.11
N PRO A 272 -10.10 12.04 10.10
CA PRO A 272 -9.40 12.76 9.03
C PRO A 272 -10.35 13.47 8.05
N LYS A 273 -11.67 13.28 8.16
CA LYS A 273 -12.66 13.82 7.21
C LYS A 273 -12.63 15.34 7.05
N PRO A 274 -12.58 16.16 8.12
CA PRO A 274 -12.49 17.62 7.98
C PRO A 274 -11.26 18.07 7.18
N TRP A 275 -10.12 17.44 7.44
CA TRP A 275 -8.86 17.75 6.76
C TRP A 275 -8.89 17.37 5.28
N ARG A 276 -9.49 16.24 4.92
CA ARG A 276 -9.72 15.85 3.53
C ARG A 276 -10.63 16.85 2.82
N THR A 277 -11.71 17.29 3.49
CA THR A 277 -12.61 18.31 2.94
C THR A 277 -11.87 19.64 2.69
N LEU A 278 -10.99 20.06 3.60
CA LEU A 278 -10.14 21.24 3.42
C LEU A 278 -9.23 21.07 2.20
N GLN A 279 -8.52 19.94 2.11
CA GLN A 279 -7.66 19.62 0.95
C GLN A 279 -8.44 19.67 -0.36
N ASP A 280 -9.65 19.09 -0.41
CA ASP A 280 -10.50 19.07 -1.61
C ASP A 280 -10.92 20.49 -2.03
N ARG A 281 -11.27 21.36 -1.06
CA ARG A 281 -11.63 22.76 -1.33
C ARG A 281 -10.44 23.57 -1.84
N VAL A 282 -9.26 23.40 -1.23
CA VAL A 282 -8.04 24.08 -1.70
C VAL A 282 -7.71 23.64 -3.14
N CYS A 283 -7.76 22.33 -3.41
CA CYS A 283 -7.54 21.83 -4.77
C CYS A 283 -8.56 22.39 -5.78
N ALA A 284 -9.84 22.53 -5.39
CA ALA A 284 -10.87 23.08 -6.25
C ALA A 284 -10.61 24.56 -6.61
N VAL A 285 -10.22 25.37 -5.61
CA VAL A 285 -9.87 26.79 -5.84
C VAL A 285 -8.66 26.91 -6.76
N LEU A 286 -7.60 26.14 -6.51
CA LEU A 286 -6.38 26.17 -7.32
C LEU A 286 -6.63 25.67 -8.76
N ALA A 287 -7.49 24.68 -8.92
CA ALA A 287 -7.84 24.14 -10.25
C ALA A 287 -8.68 25.12 -11.08
N ASP A 288 -9.41 26.03 -10.43
CA ASP A 288 -10.27 27.02 -11.06
C ASP A 288 -9.51 28.27 -11.54
N MET A 289 -8.27 28.45 -11.07
CA MET A 289 -7.37 29.51 -11.52
C MET A 289 -7.00 29.30 -13.03
#